data_46a68270c279aa4a8ae7037a7c89e8d2
#
_entry.id   46a68270c279aa4a8ae7037a7c89e8d2
#
_cell.length_a   1.000
_cell.length_b   1.000
_cell.length_c   1.000
_cell.angle_alpha   90.00
_cell.angle_beta   90.00
_cell.angle_gamma   90.00
#
_symmetry.space_group_name_H-M   'P 1'
#
loop_
_entity.id
_entity.type
_entity.pdbx_description
1 polymer ?
#
loop_
_entity_poly.entity_id
_entity_poly.type
_entity_poly.pdbx_seq_one_letter_code
_entity_poly.pdbx_strand_id
1 'polypeptide(L)'
;VADVDLLVIGAGSGGIACARRAAHYGARVAIAEAGRVGGTCVLRGCVPKKLMHLGAHFRDLFRAARGYGWQTGEIRLDFEELLEARNAEIARLNRVYLQMLETAGARLLPGRAKIVAKTREGFRVDVDGVELLADRVVVAVGARPSLPDIAGAELAVTSDELLEEIYPLHRRLVVVGAG
;
A
#
# COMPACT_ATOMS: atom_id res chain seq x y z
N VAL A 1 -19.22 26.31 -10.56
CA VAL A 1 -19.41 24.87 -10.84
C VAL A 1 -18.15 24.16 -10.38
N ALA A 2 -18.30 23.06 -9.63
CA ALA A 2 -17.15 22.29 -9.14
C ALA A 2 -16.34 21.68 -10.31
N ASP A 3 -15.03 21.59 -10.13
CA ASP A 3 -14.11 20.98 -11.12
C ASP A 3 -14.35 19.47 -11.20
N VAL A 4 -14.65 18.86 -10.05
CA VAL A 4 -14.97 17.42 -9.92
C VAL A 4 -16.16 17.20 -9.00
N ASP A 5 -16.92 16.14 -9.26
CA ASP A 5 -18.05 15.75 -8.42
C ASP A 5 -17.56 15.05 -7.13
N LEU A 6 -16.42 14.37 -7.23
CA LEU A 6 -15.79 13.70 -6.11
C LEU A 6 -14.26 13.82 -6.15
N LEU A 7 -13.69 14.30 -5.06
CA LEU A 7 -12.27 14.14 -4.77
C LEU A 7 -12.06 13.07 -3.70
N VAL A 8 -11.21 12.09 -4.00
CA VAL A 8 -10.75 11.09 -3.03
C VAL A 8 -9.33 11.43 -2.59
N ILE A 9 -9.09 11.50 -1.30
CA ILE A 9 -7.75 11.77 -0.73
C ILE A 9 -7.18 10.45 -0.22
N GLY A 10 -6.15 9.95 -0.90
CA GLY A 10 -5.47 8.70 -0.65
C GLY A 10 -5.82 7.61 -1.67
N ALA A 11 -4.81 7.10 -2.38
CA ALA A 11 -4.93 6.04 -3.38
C ALA A 11 -4.52 4.65 -2.82
N GLY A 12 -4.97 4.35 -1.61
CA GLY A 12 -4.96 3.01 -1.04
C GLY A 12 -6.19 2.20 -1.47
N SER A 13 -6.36 1.01 -0.88
CA SER A 13 -7.44 0.06 -1.25
C SER A 13 -8.83 0.69 -1.19
N GLY A 14 -9.15 1.45 -0.12
CA GLY A 14 -10.43 2.12 0.04
C GLY A 14 -10.65 3.26 -0.94
N GLY A 15 -9.61 4.09 -1.14
CA GLY A 15 -9.68 5.24 -2.04
C GLY A 15 -9.84 4.83 -3.50
N ILE A 16 -9.06 3.84 -3.96
CA ILE A 16 -9.15 3.32 -5.32
C ILE A 16 -10.51 2.66 -5.58
N ALA A 17 -11.01 1.87 -4.63
CA ALA A 17 -12.33 1.25 -4.75
C ALA A 17 -13.43 2.31 -4.85
N CYS A 18 -13.39 3.35 -4.00
CA CYS A 18 -14.32 4.45 -4.02
C CYS A 18 -14.25 5.24 -5.34
N ALA A 19 -13.06 5.65 -5.76
CA ALA A 19 -12.87 6.44 -6.98
C ALA A 19 -13.38 5.70 -8.21
N ARG A 20 -12.99 4.43 -8.38
CA ARG A 20 -13.45 3.60 -9.49
C ARG A 20 -14.96 3.39 -9.49
N ARG A 21 -15.54 3.15 -8.31
CA ARG A 21 -16.99 2.95 -8.19
C ARG A 21 -17.76 4.20 -8.56
N ALA A 22 -17.34 5.36 -8.07
CA ALA A 22 -17.96 6.64 -8.40
C ALA A 22 -17.86 6.96 -9.90
N ALA A 23 -16.68 6.77 -10.49
CA ALA A 23 -16.47 6.98 -11.93
C ALA A 23 -17.33 6.03 -12.78
N HIS A 24 -17.50 4.77 -12.37
CA HIS A 24 -18.40 3.81 -13.03
C HIS A 24 -19.86 4.29 -13.07
N TYR A 25 -20.29 5.06 -12.08
CA TYR A 25 -21.62 5.68 -12.06
C TYR A 25 -21.67 7.07 -12.73
N GLY A 26 -20.63 7.44 -13.47
CA GLY A 26 -20.59 8.67 -14.29
C GLY A 26 -20.14 9.92 -13.55
N ALA A 27 -19.65 9.81 -12.31
CA ALA A 27 -19.10 10.97 -11.61
C ALA A 27 -17.74 11.39 -12.20
N ARG A 28 -17.48 12.70 -12.27
CA ARG A 28 -16.15 13.26 -12.53
C ARG A 28 -15.32 13.12 -11.28
N VAL A 29 -14.35 12.20 -11.30
CA VAL A 29 -13.56 11.83 -10.11
C VAL A 29 -12.12 12.25 -10.26
N ALA A 30 -11.56 12.87 -9.21
CA ALA A 30 -10.14 12.97 -8.98
C ALA A 30 -9.74 12.18 -7.72
N ILE A 31 -8.51 11.69 -7.70
CA ILE A 31 -7.91 11.02 -6.56
C ILE A 31 -6.51 11.57 -6.30
N ALA A 32 -6.26 12.08 -5.11
CA ALA A 32 -4.98 12.64 -4.71
C ALA A 32 -4.17 11.62 -3.93
N GLU A 33 -2.87 11.46 -4.27
CA GLU A 33 -1.96 10.55 -3.57
C GLU A 33 -0.58 11.20 -3.42
N ALA A 34 -0.11 11.27 -2.16
CA ALA A 34 1.18 11.88 -1.83
C ALA A 34 2.38 10.93 -2.06
N GLY A 35 2.15 9.65 -2.23
CA GLY A 35 3.16 8.64 -2.41
C GLY A 35 2.88 7.73 -3.60
N ARG A 36 3.22 6.46 -3.44
CA ARG A 36 2.93 5.44 -4.45
C ARG A 36 1.48 4.95 -4.34
N VAL A 37 0.83 4.79 -5.48
CA VAL A 37 -0.53 4.22 -5.58
C VAL A 37 -0.52 2.76 -5.12
N GLY A 38 -1.54 2.36 -4.33
CA GLY A 38 -1.69 0.99 -3.82
C GLY A 38 -1.90 0.93 -2.30
N GLY A 39 -1.38 1.94 -1.58
CA GLY A 39 -1.50 2.04 -0.12
C GLY A 39 -0.84 0.90 0.64
N THR A 40 -1.14 0.80 1.93
CA THR A 40 -0.52 -0.17 2.84
C THR A 40 -0.63 -1.60 2.33
N CYS A 41 -1.79 -2.04 1.88
CA CYS A 41 -1.99 -3.45 1.48
C CYS A 41 -1.05 -3.89 0.35
N VAL A 42 -0.87 -3.08 -0.66
CA VAL A 42 -0.04 -3.41 -1.82
C VAL A 42 1.44 -3.19 -1.53
N LEU A 43 1.79 -2.07 -0.89
CA LEU A 43 3.18 -1.63 -0.80
C LEU A 43 3.92 -2.21 0.41
N ARG A 44 3.25 -2.32 1.58
CA ARG A 44 3.88 -2.60 2.88
C ARG A 44 3.01 -3.40 3.85
N GLY A 45 2.06 -4.18 3.33
CA GLY A 45 1.13 -4.96 4.14
C GLY A 45 0.82 -6.32 3.55
N CYS A 46 -0.42 -6.48 3.08
CA CYS A 46 -0.98 -7.78 2.66
C CYS A 46 -0.12 -8.51 1.62
N VAL A 47 0.34 -7.81 0.60
CA VAL A 47 1.08 -8.41 -0.51
C VAL A 47 2.49 -8.80 -0.10
N PRO A 48 3.37 -7.86 0.32
CA PRO A 48 4.73 -8.23 0.70
C PRO A 48 4.75 -9.27 1.83
N LYS A 49 3.89 -9.13 2.85
CA LYS A 49 3.77 -10.10 3.92
C LYS A 49 3.44 -11.51 3.40
N LYS A 50 2.50 -11.61 2.45
CA LYS A 50 2.10 -12.90 1.89
C LYS A 50 3.19 -13.56 1.08
N LEU A 51 3.93 -12.79 0.27
CA LEU A 51 5.05 -13.28 -0.51
C LEU A 51 6.17 -13.82 0.40
N MET A 52 6.52 -13.07 1.45
CA MET A 52 7.51 -13.51 2.43
C MET A 52 7.06 -14.75 3.20
N HIS A 53 5.77 -14.80 3.60
CA HIS A 53 5.20 -15.99 4.25
C HIS A 53 5.25 -17.22 3.35
N LEU A 54 4.93 -17.09 2.06
CA LEU A 54 5.01 -18.19 1.12
C LEU A 54 6.47 -18.66 0.93
N GLY A 55 7.42 -17.73 0.79
CA GLY A 55 8.85 -18.05 0.73
C GLY A 55 9.31 -18.84 1.95
N ALA A 56 8.91 -18.42 3.16
CA ALA A 56 9.23 -19.12 4.39
C ALA A 56 8.58 -20.53 4.47
N HIS A 57 7.34 -20.65 3.97
CA HIS A 57 6.58 -21.90 4.00
C HIS A 57 7.19 -23.01 3.13
N PHE A 58 7.92 -22.67 2.06
CA PHE A 58 8.62 -23.67 1.24
C PHE A 58 9.58 -24.51 2.07
N ARG A 59 10.22 -23.96 3.10
CA ARG A 59 11.07 -24.74 4.02
C ARG A 59 10.34 -25.93 4.64
N ASP A 60 9.11 -25.71 5.06
CA ASP A 60 8.30 -26.76 5.69
C ASP A 60 7.81 -27.76 4.64
N LEU A 61 7.46 -27.30 3.45
CA LEU A 61 7.09 -28.17 2.33
C LEU A 61 8.25 -29.08 1.92
N PHE A 62 9.46 -28.58 1.80
CA PHE A 62 10.65 -29.39 1.49
C PHE A 62 10.95 -30.39 2.59
N ARG A 63 10.72 -30.04 3.85
CA ARG A 63 10.88 -30.97 4.96
C ARG A 63 9.81 -32.07 4.92
N ALA A 64 8.56 -31.72 4.67
CA ALA A 64 7.45 -32.66 4.55
C ALA A 64 7.62 -33.59 3.33
N ALA A 65 8.10 -33.09 2.21
CA ALA A 65 8.30 -33.86 0.97
C ALA A 65 9.13 -35.13 1.17
N ARG A 66 10.10 -35.11 2.08
CA ARG A 66 10.93 -36.30 2.42
C ARG A 66 10.08 -37.45 2.96
N GLY A 67 9.02 -37.17 3.72
CA GLY A 67 8.09 -38.19 4.23
C GLY A 67 7.26 -38.87 3.13
N TYR A 68 7.23 -38.28 1.93
CA TYR A 68 6.54 -38.82 0.75
C TYR A 68 7.52 -39.39 -0.30
N GLY A 69 8.75 -39.67 0.07
CA GLY A 69 9.75 -40.29 -0.80
C GLY A 69 10.52 -39.33 -1.73
N TRP A 70 10.27 -38.00 -1.64
CA TRP A 70 11.03 -37.03 -2.42
C TRP A 70 12.46 -36.88 -1.88
N GLN A 71 13.44 -37.06 -2.75
CA GLN A 71 14.84 -36.79 -2.43
C GLN A 71 15.17 -35.35 -2.79
N THR A 72 15.18 -34.49 -1.79
CA THR A 72 15.62 -33.10 -1.93
C THR A 72 17.07 -32.99 -1.52
N GLY A 73 17.95 -32.52 -2.38
CA GLY A 73 19.34 -32.22 -2.07
C GLY A 73 19.51 -31.11 -1.01
N GLU A 74 20.63 -30.42 -1.03
CA GLU A 74 20.84 -29.24 -0.18
C GLU A 74 19.89 -28.10 -0.61
N ILE A 75 19.11 -27.59 0.34
CA ILE A 75 18.14 -26.54 0.11
C ILE A 75 18.67 -25.29 0.79
N ARG A 76 18.86 -24.24 0.02
CA ARG A 76 19.26 -22.90 0.49
C ARG A 76 18.22 -21.89 0.06
N LEU A 77 17.97 -20.91 0.91
CA LEU A 77 17.20 -19.72 0.57
C LEU A 77 18.19 -18.61 0.23
N ASP A 78 18.08 -18.09 -0.99
CA ASP A 78 18.63 -16.77 -1.31
C ASP A 78 17.60 -15.72 -0.92
N PHE A 79 17.91 -14.98 0.13
CA PHE A 79 16.97 -14.01 0.67
C PHE A 79 16.93 -12.72 -0.17
N GLU A 80 18.03 -12.36 -0.82
CA GLU A 80 18.10 -11.19 -1.71
C GLU A 80 17.23 -11.43 -2.93
N GLU A 81 17.33 -12.61 -3.55
CA GLU A 81 16.47 -13.00 -4.68
C GLU A 81 14.98 -12.99 -4.31
N LEU A 82 14.63 -13.47 -3.10
CA LEU A 82 13.25 -13.38 -2.60
C LEU A 82 12.77 -11.95 -2.48
N LEU A 83 13.61 -11.04 -1.98
CA LEU A 83 13.26 -9.62 -1.85
C LEU A 83 13.12 -8.94 -3.21
N GLU A 84 13.99 -9.24 -4.17
CA GLU A 84 13.90 -8.75 -5.53
C GLU A 84 12.60 -9.20 -6.20
N ALA A 85 12.25 -10.48 -6.13
CA ALA A 85 11.00 -11.03 -6.66
C ALA A 85 9.78 -10.37 -6.01
N ARG A 86 9.79 -10.16 -4.68
CA ARG A 86 8.77 -9.40 -3.95
C ARG A 86 8.62 -7.99 -4.49
N ASN A 87 9.73 -7.27 -4.64
CA ASN A 87 9.72 -5.88 -5.09
C ASN A 87 9.24 -5.75 -6.54
N ALA A 88 9.63 -6.68 -7.40
CA ALA A 88 9.15 -6.75 -8.79
C ALA A 88 7.63 -6.93 -8.85
N GLU A 89 7.06 -7.81 -8.02
CA GLU A 89 5.62 -8.03 -7.95
C GLU A 89 4.87 -6.80 -7.41
N ILE A 90 5.39 -6.14 -6.37
CA ILE A 90 4.83 -4.89 -5.87
C ILE A 90 4.82 -3.80 -6.95
N ALA A 91 5.93 -3.66 -7.70
CA ALA A 91 6.01 -2.72 -8.80
C ALA A 91 5.02 -3.05 -9.92
N ARG A 92 4.85 -4.33 -10.25
CA ARG A 92 3.84 -4.80 -11.21
C ARG A 92 2.43 -4.42 -10.75
N LEU A 93 2.09 -4.68 -9.50
CA LEU A 93 0.78 -4.34 -8.95
C LEU A 93 0.53 -2.83 -8.91
N ASN A 94 1.54 -2.03 -8.57
CA ASN A 94 1.42 -0.57 -8.63
C ASN A 94 1.01 -0.10 -10.04
N ARG A 95 1.63 -0.64 -11.11
CA ARG A 95 1.23 -0.34 -12.50
C ARG A 95 -0.21 -0.77 -12.79
N VAL A 96 -0.63 -1.94 -12.32
CA VAL A 96 -2.01 -2.42 -12.48
C VAL A 96 -3.00 -1.45 -11.83
N TYR A 97 -2.72 -0.96 -10.63
CA TYR A 97 -3.59 -0.01 -9.94
C TYR A 97 -3.66 1.35 -10.64
N LEU A 98 -2.54 1.84 -11.18
CA LEU A 98 -2.52 3.04 -12.03
C LEU A 98 -3.41 2.86 -13.27
N GLN A 99 -3.26 1.75 -13.97
CA GLN A 99 -4.07 1.43 -15.14
C GLN A 99 -5.57 1.29 -14.80
N MET A 100 -5.89 0.73 -13.62
CA MET A 100 -7.27 0.63 -13.15
C MET A 100 -7.93 2.00 -12.92
N LEU A 101 -7.18 2.99 -12.43
CA LEU A 101 -7.67 4.37 -12.27
C LEU A 101 -7.86 5.04 -13.63
N GLU A 102 -6.88 4.92 -14.52
CA GLU A 102 -6.93 5.45 -15.88
C GLU A 102 -8.13 4.88 -16.67
N THR A 103 -8.27 3.55 -16.67
CA THR A 103 -9.40 2.86 -17.36
C THR A 103 -10.75 3.28 -16.79
N ALA A 104 -10.84 3.59 -15.51
CA ALA A 104 -12.05 4.09 -14.89
C ALA A 104 -12.33 5.57 -15.18
N GLY A 105 -11.40 6.30 -15.79
CA GLY A 105 -11.51 7.75 -16.02
C GLY A 105 -11.33 8.59 -14.74
N ALA A 106 -10.76 8.03 -13.68
CA ALA A 106 -10.45 8.77 -12.46
C ALA A 106 -9.09 9.48 -12.60
N ARG A 107 -9.09 10.82 -12.50
CA ARG A 107 -7.88 11.64 -12.65
C ARG A 107 -7.00 11.52 -11.41
N LEU A 108 -5.80 10.94 -11.55
CA LEU A 108 -4.80 10.93 -10.49
C LEU A 108 -4.12 12.30 -10.37
N LEU A 109 -4.07 12.83 -9.15
CA LEU A 109 -3.36 14.03 -8.76
C LEU A 109 -2.22 13.61 -7.82
N PRO A 110 -0.98 13.57 -8.31
CA PRO A 110 0.16 13.30 -7.43
C PRO A 110 0.37 14.50 -6.51
N GLY A 111 0.44 14.24 -5.21
CA GLY A 111 0.66 15.29 -4.22
C GLY A 111 -0.15 15.11 -2.94
N ARG A 112 0.22 15.89 -1.93
CA ARG A 112 -0.44 15.93 -0.63
C ARG A 112 -1.67 16.86 -0.68
N ALA A 113 -2.84 16.27 -0.50
CA ALA A 113 -4.07 17.05 -0.46
C ALA A 113 -4.31 17.67 0.91
N LYS A 114 -4.77 18.93 0.91
CA LYS A 114 -5.20 19.70 2.08
C LYS A 114 -6.57 20.33 1.81
N ILE A 115 -7.56 19.99 2.62
CA ILE A 115 -8.87 20.66 2.57
C ILE A 115 -8.68 22.07 3.14
N VAL A 116 -8.83 23.08 2.29
CA VAL A 116 -8.61 24.49 2.64
C VAL A 116 -9.86 25.10 3.24
N ALA A 117 -11.01 24.86 2.61
CA ALA A 117 -12.28 25.45 3.06
C ALA A 117 -13.48 24.64 2.54
N LYS A 118 -14.60 24.72 3.26
CA LYS A 118 -15.92 24.38 2.77
C LYS A 118 -16.67 25.67 2.40
N THR A 119 -17.14 25.76 1.18
CA THR A 119 -17.92 26.88 0.66
C THR A 119 -19.34 26.43 0.33
N ARG A 120 -20.17 27.33 -0.15
CA ARG A 120 -21.51 26.99 -0.68
C ARG A 120 -21.43 26.19 -1.98
N GLU A 121 -20.34 26.33 -2.70
CA GLU A 121 -20.11 25.69 -4.01
C GLU A 121 -19.40 24.33 -3.91
N GLY A 122 -18.92 23.94 -2.71
CA GLY A 122 -18.21 22.70 -2.49
C GLY A 122 -17.01 22.86 -1.56
N PHE A 123 -16.08 21.93 -1.65
CA PHE A 123 -14.84 21.92 -0.89
C PHE A 123 -13.67 22.41 -1.74
N ARG A 124 -12.99 23.45 -1.27
CA ARG A 124 -11.70 23.87 -1.83
C ARG A 124 -10.60 23.01 -1.27
N VAL A 125 -9.87 22.38 -2.14
CA VAL A 125 -8.75 21.50 -1.78
C VAL A 125 -7.52 21.91 -2.56
N ASP A 126 -6.41 22.04 -1.86
CA ASP A 126 -5.08 22.22 -2.43
C ASP A 126 -4.36 20.86 -2.50
N VAL A 127 -3.76 20.55 -3.63
CA VAL A 127 -2.92 19.38 -3.84
C VAL A 127 -1.55 19.86 -4.31
N ASP A 128 -0.62 20.05 -3.37
CA ASP A 128 0.73 20.58 -3.59
C ASP A 128 0.75 21.83 -4.50
N GLY A 129 -0.09 22.81 -4.18
CA GLY A 129 -0.18 24.09 -4.88
C GLY A 129 -1.17 24.11 -6.05
N VAL A 130 -1.83 23.01 -6.36
CA VAL A 130 -2.93 22.95 -7.35
C VAL A 130 -4.25 22.98 -6.61
N GLU A 131 -4.94 24.11 -6.66
CA GLU A 131 -6.29 24.24 -6.08
C GLU A 131 -7.35 23.64 -7.02
N LEU A 132 -8.32 22.94 -6.42
CA LEU A 132 -9.52 22.47 -7.11
C LEU A 132 -10.74 22.58 -6.19
N LEU A 133 -11.91 22.71 -6.82
CA LEU A 133 -13.21 22.70 -6.16
C LEU A 133 -13.89 21.34 -6.39
N ALA A 134 -14.25 20.67 -5.31
CA ALA A 134 -14.93 19.37 -5.35
C ALA A 134 -16.31 19.47 -4.66
N ASP A 135 -17.34 18.91 -5.27
CA ASP A 135 -18.67 18.82 -4.64
C ASP A 135 -18.61 18.03 -3.32
N ARG A 136 -17.89 16.90 -3.38
CA ARG A 136 -17.71 15.98 -2.26
C ARG A 136 -16.26 15.58 -2.11
N VAL A 137 -15.85 15.30 -0.86
CA VAL A 137 -14.52 14.80 -0.54
C VAL A 137 -14.65 13.53 0.29
N VAL A 138 -13.91 12.49 -0.10
CA VAL A 138 -13.72 11.29 0.69
C VAL A 138 -12.28 11.25 1.20
N VAL A 139 -12.12 11.15 2.52
CA VAL A 139 -10.82 10.99 3.16
C VAL A 139 -10.54 9.48 3.32
N ALA A 140 -9.55 8.96 2.59
CA ALA A 140 -9.16 7.56 2.56
C ALA A 140 -7.64 7.39 2.77
N VAL A 141 -7.08 8.21 3.66
CA VAL A 141 -5.63 8.35 3.89
C VAL A 141 -4.99 7.15 4.61
N GLY A 142 -5.81 6.20 5.10
CA GLY A 142 -5.34 5.04 5.84
C GLY A 142 -4.81 5.38 7.23
N ALA A 143 -3.90 4.55 7.71
CA ALA A 143 -3.24 4.70 9.00
C ALA A 143 -1.74 4.45 8.86
N ARG A 144 -0.99 4.82 9.88
CA ARG A 144 0.44 4.52 10.04
C ARG A 144 0.66 3.73 11.32
N PRO A 145 1.66 2.84 11.36
CA PRO A 145 2.09 2.23 12.62
C PRO A 145 2.50 3.31 13.62
N SER A 146 2.23 3.07 14.90
CA SER A 146 2.71 3.90 15.99
C SER A 146 3.59 3.05 16.89
N LEU A 147 4.72 3.59 17.33
CA LEU A 147 5.55 2.96 18.32
C LEU A 147 4.90 3.12 19.71
N PRO A 148 4.97 2.08 20.58
CA PRO A 148 4.49 2.20 21.94
C PRO A 148 5.39 3.16 22.75
N ASP A 149 4.82 3.80 23.76
CA ASP A 149 5.56 4.65 24.70
C ASP A 149 6.26 3.79 25.76
N ILE A 150 7.37 3.19 25.37
CA ILE A 150 8.21 2.34 26.22
C ILE A 150 9.69 2.68 26.00
N ALA A 151 10.52 2.44 26.99
CA ALA A 151 11.96 2.62 26.87
C ALA A 151 12.53 1.69 25.79
N GLY A 152 13.35 2.23 24.90
CA GLY A 152 13.95 1.50 23.78
C GLY A 152 13.07 1.44 22.53
N ALA A 153 11.90 2.08 22.49
CA ALA A 153 11.04 2.11 21.29
C ALA A 153 11.76 2.69 20.07
N GLU A 154 12.69 3.61 20.29
CA GLU A 154 13.53 4.22 19.23
C GLU A 154 14.48 3.23 18.53
N LEU A 155 14.70 2.05 19.13
CA LEU A 155 15.51 0.97 18.54
C LEU A 155 14.67 0.01 17.69
N ALA A 156 13.36 0.13 17.74
CA ALA A 156 12.45 -0.74 17.02
C ALA A 156 12.21 -0.23 15.59
N VAL A 157 11.96 -1.16 14.69
CA VAL A 157 11.46 -0.87 13.35
C VAL A 157 9.98 -1.21 13.28
N THR A 158 9.23 -0.47 12.47
CA THR A 158 7.81 -0.74 12.27
C THR A 158 7.59 -1.78 11.17
N SER A 159 6.35 -2.25 11.04
CA SER A 159 5.97 -3.13 9.93
C SER A 159 6.16 -2.47 8.56
N ASP A 160 6.05 -1.14 8.48
CA ASP A 160 6.21 -0.42 7.23
C ASP A 160 7.65 -0.52 6.74
N GLU A 161 8.62 -0.25 7.61
CA GLU A 161 10.05 -0.35 7.31
C GLU A 161 10.43 -1.80 6.98
N LEU A 162 9.99 -2.77 7.78
CA LEU A 162 10.30 -4.19 7.55
C LEU A 162 9.79 -4.71 6.21
N LEU A 163 8.61 -4.26 5.77
CA LEU A 163 7.94 -4.78 4.57
C LEU A 163 8.18 -3.95 3.31
N GLU A 164 8.58 -2.69 3.43
CA GLU A 164 8.87 -1.82 2.28
C GLU A 164 10.37 -1.75 1.99
N GLU A 165 11.21 -1.79 3.02
CA GLU A 165 12.66 -1.70 2.89
C GLU A 165 13.32 -3.08 2.87
N ILE A 166 14.58 -3.11 2.44
CA ILE A 166 15.43 -4.31 2.52
C ILE A 166 16.13 -4.28 3.88
N TYR A 167 15.52 -4.93 4.87
CA TYR A 167 16.18 -5.11 6.16
C TYR A 167 17.01 -6.39 6.14
N PRO A 168 18.24 -6.38 6.70
CA PRO A 168 19.03 -7.58 6.84
C PRO A 168 18.31 -8.58 7.75
N LEU A 169 18.31 -9.85 7.35
CA LEU A 169 17.73 -10.93 8.15
C LEU A 169 18.55 -11.13 9.43
N HIS A 170 18.03 -10.67 10.55
CA HIS A 170 18.63 -10.93 11.85
C HIS A 170 18.31 -12.34 12.35
N ARG A 171 19.28 -13.00 12.95
CA ARG A 171 19.11 -14.36 13.51
C ARG A 171 18.13 -14.41 14.68
N ARG A 172 17.96 -13.29 15.38
CA ARG A 172 17.03 -13.15 16.51
C ARG A 172 16.18 -11.93 16.29
N LEU A 173 14.88 -12.12 16.33
CA LEU A 173 13.88 -11.06 16.17
C LEU A 173 12.92 -11.12 17.36
N VAL A 174 12.59 -9.97 17.91
CA VAL A 174 11.55 -9.81 18.91
C VAL A 174 10.40 -9.02 18.25
N VAL A 175 9.18 -9.55 18.37
CA VAL A 175 7.97 -8.87 17.91
C VAL A 175 7.24 -8.33 19.14
N VAL A 176 6.97 -7.02 19.13
CA VAL A 176 6.21 -6.35 20.19
C VAL A 176 4.82 -6.05 19.66
N GLY A 177 3.82 -6.72 20.21
CA GLY A 177 2.43 -6.68 19.77
C GLY A 177 2.01 -7.97 19.06
N ALA A 178 0.72 -8.26 19.12
CA ALA A 178 0.11 -9.49 18.59
C ALA A 178 -1.33 -9.24 18.10
N GLY A 179 -1.59 -8.04 17.56
CA GLY A 179 -2.87 -7.65 16.98
C GLY A 179 -3.16 -8.26 15.60
#